data_6ab709d57f5c599fcb1b3cbd0fe2be56
#
_entry.id   6ab709d57f5c599fcb1b3cbd0fe2be56
#
_cell.length_a   1.000
_cell.length_b   1.000
_cell.length_c   1.000
_cell.angle_alpha   90.00
_cell.angle_beta   90.00
_cell.angle_gamma   90.00
#
_symmetry.space_group_name_H-M   'P 1'
#
loop_
_entity.id
_entity.type
_entity.pdbx_description
1 polymer ?
#
loop_
_entity_poly.entity_id
_entity_poly.type
_entity_poly.pdbx_seq_one_letter_code
_entity_poly.pdbx_strand_id
1 'polypeptide(L)'
;MPASLTEVDLAVPESPAFTALDLTPETVTRPASPRQFAIDVLTGLDPNGNFQAGLALDAVPWLLLRGNDLTIKDYENSLAQRLASRFLLSAATTKGTDSDDTSVKMALGFRLTPIDDGDPRLDQELRRCLKRSVIPQPEDYKTLQEYKVAVERAEVDAEASVEQCHEEAKQRNWNRTAWDLGAAPTWIQKQGTSDQTQWNGATFWSSFAYGFAGTALEKTSQLVLGLRYQLDQETPDPDQHDTFFRQDTLLAGARMRVGRPNLSVSLDGSYLYEDPADRSTRSGFRGALSSNFRIPGDYQVWVNVGVGATVGLGSDDRVFILGALKWGGQTISASQVVGALCAAGADTGICPSATR
;
A
#
# COMPACT_ATOMS: atom_id res chain seq x y z
N MET A 1 14.08 10.03 -14.54
CA MET A 1 12.71 10.25 -15.07
C MET A 1 11.81 10.37 -13.86
N PRO A 2 10.98 11.41 -13.73
CA PRO A 2 10.01 11.42 -12.64
C PRO A 2 9.18 10.15 -12.74
N ALA A 3 8.92 9.52 -11.58
CA ALA A 3 8.10 8.32 -11.50
C ALA A 3 6.87 8.51 -12.36
N SER A 4 6.63 7.60 -13.30
CA SER A 4 5.55 7.73 -14.27
C SER A 4 4.25 7.93 -13.50
N LEU A 5 3.62 9.09 -13.66
CA LEU A 5 2.30 9.41 -13.12
C LEU A 5 1.20 8.53 -13.72
N THR A 6 1.47 7.24 -13.92
CA THR A 6 0.55 6.32 -14.59
C THR A 6 -0.68 6.02 -13.76
N GLU A 7 -0.56 6.05 -12.43
CA GLU A 7 -1.70 5.92 -11.52
C GLU A 7 -1.49 6.84 -10.32
N VAL A 8 -2.46 7.71 -10.03
CA VAL A 8 -2.42 8.52 -8.81
C VAL A 8 -2.89 7.64 -7.68
N ASP A 9 -1.95 7.20 -6.84
CA ASP A 9 -2.30 6.50 -5.62
C ASP A 9 -2.78 7.51 -4.57
N LEU A 10 -4.07 7.48 -4.27
CA LEU A 10 -4.71 8.31 -3.26
C LEU A 10 -4.70 7.63 -1.88
N ALA A 11 -4.18 6.44 -1.76
CA ALA A 11 -4.08 5.72 -0.49
C ALA A 11 -2.86 6.17 0.33
N VAL A 12 -2.97 6.05 1.64
CA VAL A 12 -1.79 6.10 2.52
C VAL A 12 -1.02 4.79 2.33
N PRO A 13 0.30 4.85 2.10
CA PRO A 13 1.10 3.65 1.91
C PRO A 13 0.98 2.67 3.08
N GLU A 14 1.04 1.37 2.79
CA GLU A 14 1.10 0.34 3.84
C GLU A 14 2.33 0.56 4.75
N SER A 15 3.48 0.88 4.15
CA SER A 15 4.73 1.16 4.84
C SER A 15 5.28 2.53 4.43
N PRO A 16 4.89 3.61 5.14
CA PRO A 16 5.25 4.98 4.75
C PRO A 16 6.76 5.23 4.63
N ALA A 17 7.60 4.60 5.47
CA ALA A 17 9.05 4.76 5.38
C ALA A 17 9.61 4.28 4.04
N PHE A 18 9.13 3.14 3.52
CA PHE A 18 9.62 2.60 2.25
C PHE A 18 9.18 3.45 1.07
N THR A 19 7.91 3.89 1.09
CA THR A 19 7.38 4.75 0.05
C THR A 19 8.07 6.11 0.00
N ALA A 20 8.46 6.66 1.17
CA ALA A 20 9.22 7.92 1.23
C ALA A 20 10.63 7.80 0.65
N LEU A 21 11.19 6.59 0.59
CA LEU A 21 12.48 6.29 -0.04
C LEU A 21 12.35 5.70 -1.46
N ASP A 22 11.15 5.68 -2.03
CA ASP A 22 10.84 5.04 -3.31
C ASP A 22 11.26 3.56 -3.37
N LEU A 23 11.14 2.86 -2.23
CA LEU A 23 11.50 1.46 -2.09
C LEU A 23 10.29 0.54 -2.21
N THR A 24 10.49 -0.57 -2.89
CA THR A 24 9.61 -1.74 -2.88
C THR A 24 10.42 -2.93 -2.35
N PRO A 25 10.57 -3.07 -1.02
CA PRO A 25 11.41 -4.11 -0.46
C PRO A 25 10.84 -5.49 -0.78
N GLU A 26 11.69 -6.43 -1.19
CA GLU A 26 11.31 -7.82 -1.44
C GLU A 26 10.81 -8.50 -0.16
N THR A 27 11.40 -8.13 0.98
CA THR A 27 11.04 -8.65 2.30
C THR A 27 10.94 -7.54 3.31
N VAL A 28 9.80 -7.50 4.02
CA VAL A 28 9.60 -6.61 5.17
C VAL A 28 9.56 -7.44 6.43
N THR A 29 10.45 -7.13 7.37
CA THR A 29 10.46 -7.79 8.68
C THR A 29 9.31 -7.24 9.53
N ARG A 30 8.48 -8.15 10.06
CA ARG A 30 7.36 -7.84 10.96
C ARG A 30 7.57 -8.57 12.29
N PRO A 31 8.25 -7.95 13.26
CA PRO A 31 8.58 -8.60 14.52
C PRO A 31 7.31 -8.95 15.31
N ALA A 32 7.26 -10.16 15.84
CA ALA A 32 6.16 -10.65 16.65
C ALA A 32 6.37 -10.38 18.16
N SER A 33 7.55 -9.91 18.58
CA SER A 33 7.87 -9.63 19.97
C SER A 33 8.83 -8.44 20.11
N PRO A 34 8.89 -7.79 21.29
CA PRO A 34 9.84 -6.71 21.56
C PRO A 34 11.30 -7.13 21.38
N ARG A 35 11.62 -8.38 21.75
CA ARG A 35 12.96 -8.92 21.57
C ARG A 35 13.33 -9.05 20.08
N GLN A 36 12.42 -9.58 19.27
CA GLN A 36 12.63 -9.70 17.83
C GLN A 36 12.79 -8.31 17.21
N PHE A 37 11.95 -7.36 17.59
CA PHE A 37 12.06 -5.97 17.13
C PHE A 37 13.46 -5.39 17.41
N ALA A 38 13.97 -5.58 18.65
CA ALA A 38 15.30 -5.07 19.00
C ALA A 38 16.41 -5.74 18.17
N ILE A 39 16.31 -7.06 17.92
CA ILE A 39 17.27 -7.80 17.09
C ILE A 39 17.23 -7.28 15.65
N ASP A 40 16.05 -7.10 15.08
CA ASP A 40 15.88 -6.66 13.69
C ASP A 40 16.43 -5.24 13.49
N VAL A 41 16.23 -4.33 14.44
CA VAL A 41 16.86 -3.01 14.44
C VAL A 41 18.37 -3.10 14.52
N LEU A 42 18.90 -3.94 15.42
CA LEU A 42 20.36 -4.11 15.58
C LEU A 42 21.02 -4.72 14.34
N THR A 43 20.34 -5.58 13.58
CA THR A 43 20.86 -6.11 12.32
C THR A 43 20.99 -5.04 11.22
N GLY A 44 20.24 -3.94 11.34
CA GLY A 44 20.36 -2.77 10.46
C GLY A 44 21.52 -1.83 10.80
N LEU A 45 22.36 -2.17 11.81
CA LEU A 45 23.53 -1.38 12.19
C LEU A 45 24.82 -2.15 11.89
N ASP A 46 25.87 -1.43 11.50
CA ASP A 46 27.21 -1.97 11.40
C ASP A 46 27.88 -2.07 12.80
N PRO A 47 29.07 -2.72 12.94
CA PRO A 47 29.77 -2.81 14.22
C PRO A 47 30.16 -1.45 14.83
N ASN A 48 30.19 -0.38 14.04
CA ASN A 48 30.48 0.99 14.49
C ASN A 48 29.21 1.77 14.90
N GLY A 49 28.03 1.15 14.76
CA GLY A 49 26.74 1.77 15.08
C GLY A 49 26.14 2.62 13.95
N ASN A 50 26.68 2.55 12.73
CA ASN A 50 26.12 3.24 11.58
C ASN A 50 25.02 2.41 10.93
N PHE A 51 24.03 3.09 10.34
CA PHE A 51 22.97 2.41 9.60
C PHE A 51 23.50 1.75 8.32
N GLN A 52 23.09 0.50 8.12
CA GLN A 52 23.34 -0.23 6.87
C GLN A 52 22.14 -0.06 5.94
N ALA A 53 22.39 -0.06 4.63
CA ALA A 53 21.34 -0.10 3.64
C ALA A 53 20.63 -1.45 3.62
N GLY A 54 19.29 -1.43 3.40
CA GLY A 54 18.49 -2.65 3.25
C GLY A 54 17.67 -3.02 4.48
N LEU A 55 17.66 -2.18 5.52
CA LEU A 55 16.69 -2.35 6.62
C LEU A 55 15.28 -2.09 6.09
N ALA A 56 14.37 -3.02 6.37
CA ALA A 56 12.95 -2.91 6.05
C ALA A 56 12.14 -3.51 7.21
N LEU A 57 11.52 -2.64 8.02
CA LEU A 57 10.86 -3.03 9.27
C LEU A 57 9.51 -2.35 9.42
N ASP A 58 8.46 -3.14 9.67
CA ASP A 58 7.12 -2.68 10.07
C ASP A 58 6.77 -3.24 11.43
N ALA A 59 6.21 -2.43 12.31
CA ALA A 59 5.78 -2.85 13.64
C ALA A 59 4.50 -2.13 14.07
N VAL A 60 3.67 -2.85 14.82
CA VAL A 60 2.55 -2.27 15.59
C VAL A 60 2.95 -2.29 17.07
N PRO A 61 3.44 -1.17 17.62
CA PRO A 61 4.03 -1.15 18.97
C PRO A 61 3.09 -1.65 20.05
N TRP A 62 1.79 -1.35 19.89
CA TRP A 62 0.77 -1.81 20.83
C TRP A 62 0.69 -3.34 20.92
N LEU A 63 0.74 -4.03 19.76
CA LEU A 63 0.70 -5.49 19.72
C LEU A 63 1.99 -6.11 20.29
N LEU A 64 3.13 -5.47 20.05
CA LEU A 64 4.41 -5.92 20.63
C LEU A 64 4.41 -5.84 22.14
N LEU A 65 3.80 -4.80 22.74
CA LEU A 65 3.79 -4.58 24.20
C LEU A 65 2.71 -5.40 24.91
N ARG A 66 1.54 -5.60 24.30
CA ARG A 66 0.41 -6.30 24.91
C ARG A 66 0.34 -7.79 24.55
N GLY A 67 0.96 -8.18 23.42
CA GLY A 67 0.91 -9.58 22.97
C GLY A 67 -0.52 -10.07 22.75
N ASN A 68 -0.82 -11.24 23.32
CA ASN A 68 -2.12 -11.91 23.17
C ASN A 68 -3.19 -11.41 24.17
N ASP A 69 -2.90 -10.43 25.00
CA ASP A 69 -3.82 -9.96 26.07
C ASP A 69 -4.96 -9.08 25.53
N LEU A 70 -4.89 -8.67 24.26
CA LEU A 70 -5.95 -7.88 23.63
C LEU A 70 -7.13 -8.77 23.24
N THR A 71 -8.26 -8.63 23.93
CA THR A 71 -9.49 -9.32 23.55
C THR A 71 -10.31 -8.52 22.55
N ILE A 72 -11.15 -9.21 21.74
CA ILE A 72 -12.08 -8.54 20.81
C ILE A 72 -13.02 -7.60 21.57
N LYS A 73 -13.43 -7.97 22.78
CA LYS A 73 -14.31 -7.13 23.62
C LYS A 73 -13.63 -5.82 24.03
N ASP A 74 -12.34 -5.87 24.39
CA ASP A 74 -11.57 -4.67 24.72
C ASP A 74 -11.41 -3.78 23.48
N TYR A 75 -11.16 -4.38 22.33
CA TYR A 75 -11.07 -3.69 21.05
C TYR A 75 -12.39 -3.00 20.67
N GLU A 76 -13.56 -3.65 20.87
CA GLU A 76 -14.87 -3.06 20.62
C GLU A 76 -15.19 -1.89 21.54
N ASN A 77 -14.83 -1.98 22.82
CA ASN A 77 -15.25 -1.03 23.84
C ASN A 77 -14.30 0.15 24.06
N SER A 78 -13.08 0.09 23.56
CA SER A 78 -12.06 1.11 23.80
C SER A 78 -11.54 1.72 22.49
N LEU A 79 -11.89 2.99 22.25
CA LEU A 79 -11.35 3.76 21.13
C LEU A 79 -9.82 3.86 21.20
N ALA A 80 -9.26 4.04 22.40
CA ALA A 80 -7.82 4.14 22.59
C ALA A 80 -7.09 2.86 22.18
N GLN A 81 -7.64 1.69 22.53
CA GLN A 81 -7.07 0.40 22.15
C GLN A 81 -7.19 0.16 20.63
N ARG A 82 -8.32 0.57 20.02
CA ARG A 82 -8.47 0.53 18.57
C ARG A 82 -7.43 1.37 17.87
N LEU A 83 -7.28 2.62 18.27
CA LEU A 83 -6.29 3.52 17.66
C LEU A 83 -4.86 3.01 17.87
N ALA A 84 -4.52 2.58 19.08
CA ALA A 84 -3.20 2.05 19.38
C ALA A 84 -2.86 0.78 18.56
N SER A 85 -3.84 -0.11 18.36
CA SER A 85 -3.65 -1.33 17.55
C SER A 85 -3.66 -1.09 16.02
N ARG A 86 -4.07 0.11 15.59
CA ARG A 86 -4.05 0.56 14.19
C ARG A 86 -2.90 1.52 13.91
N PHE A 87 -2.09 1.81 14.91
CA PHE A 87 -0.89 2.62 14.77
C PHE A 87 0.28 1.74 14.37
N LEU A 88 0.85 2.01 13.20
CA LEU A 88 2.00 1.30 12.64
C LEU A 88 3.21 2.24 12.60
N LEU A 89 4.36 1.69 12.97
CA LEU A 89 5.68 2.26 12.73
C LEU A 89 6.37 1.48 11.61
N SER A 90 7.02 2.19 10.71
CA SER A 90 7.90 1.60 9.70
C SER A 90 9.26 2.27 9.75
N ALA A 91 10.31 1.53 9.46
CA ALA A 91 11.67 2.04 9.33
C ALA A 91 12.32 1.43 8.10
N ALA A 92 13.00 2.26 7.31
CA ALA A 92 13.65 1.83 6.10
C ALA A 92 15.01 2.50 5.93
N THR A 93 15.95 1.78 5.31
CA THR A 93 17.23 2.33 4.87
C THR A 93 17.53 1.87 3.45
N THR A 94 18.14 2.75 2.64
CA THR A 94 18.60 2.44 1.29
C THR A 94 19.94 3.10 1.02
N LYS A 95 20.68 2.59 0.02
CA LYS A 95 21.86 3.29 -0.48
C LYS A 95 21.46 4.57 -1.20
N GLY A 96 22.41 5.51 -1.29
CA GLY A 96 22.31 6.65 -2.17
C GLY A 96 22.09 6.25 -3.63
N THR A 97 21.68 7.19 -4.45
CA THR A 97 21.13 6.93 -5.80
C THR A 97 22.22 6.60 -6.82
N ASP A 98 23.46 7.02 -6.57
CA ASP A 98 24.59 6.81 -7.49
C ASP A 98 25.49 5.66 -7.08
N SER A 99 26.10 4.99 -8.06
CA SER A 99 26.99 3.83 -7.84
C SER A 99 28.20 4.16 -6.95
N ASP A 100 28.65 5.40 -6.97
CA ASP A 100 29.80 5.89 -6.21
C ASP A 100 29.38 6.60 -4.91
N ASP A 101 28.07 6.78 -4.69
CA ASP A 101 27.53 7.40 -3.49
C ASP A 101 27.45 6.37 -2.34
N THR A 102 28.33 6.55 -1.36
CA THR A 102 28.33 5.74 -0.13
C THR A 102 27.33 6.23 0.91
N SER A 103 26.51 7.22 0.59
CA SER A 103 25.47 7.70 1.49
C SER A 103 24.38 6.65 1.76
N VAL A 104 23.76 6.73 2.94
CA VAL A 104 22.62 5.93 3.32
C VAL A 104 21.43 6.85 3.55
N LYS A 105 20.36 6.66 2.80
CA LYS A 105 19.07 7.32 3.05
C LYS A 105 18.29 6.50 4.07
N MET A 106 17.63 7.20 4.99
CA MET A 106 16.85 6.61 6.08
C MET A 106 15.48 7.25 6.12
N ALA A 107 14.46 6.48 6.46
CA ALA A 107 13.13 6.99 6.75
C ALA A 107 12.55 6.31 7.98
N LEU A 108 11.79 7.09 8.76
CA LEU A 108 10.93 6.59 9.82
C LEU A 108 9.48 6.93 9.45
N GLY A 109 8.64 5.92 9.30
CA GLY A 109 7.26 6.09 8.85
C GLY A 109 6.26 5.83 9.96
N PHE A 110 5.14 6.55 9.90
CA PHE A 110 4.01 6.39 10.79
C PHE A 110 2.74 6.24 9.96
N ARG A 111 1.88 5.30 10.36
CA ARG A 111 0.52 5.18 9.81
C ARG A 111 -0.48 5.03 10.95
N LEU A 112 -1.60 5.71 10.84
CA LEU A 112 -2.73 5.61 11.76
C LEU A 112 -4.01 5.56 10.96
N THR A 113 -4.93 4.65 11.32
CA THR A 113 -6.27 4.55 10.76
C THR A 113 -7.30 4.95 11.83
N PRO A 114 -7.65 6.26 11.96
CA PRO A 114 -8.60 6.72 12.97
C PRO A 114 -10.01 6.17 12.79
N ILE A 115 -10.45 6.07 11.54
CA ILE A 115 -11.78 5.56 11.16
C ILE A 115 -11.59 4.37 10.22
N ASP A 116 -12.28 3.29 10.51
CA ASP A 116 -12.38 2.11 9.65
C ASP A 116 -13.68 1.36 9.98
N ASP A 117 -14.74 1.70 9.27
CA ASP A 117 -16.05 1.07 9.41
C ASP A 117 -16.10 -0.30 8.72
N GLY A 118 -15.06 -0.64 7.95
CA GLY A 118 -14.87 -1.93 7.29
C GLY A 118 -13.98 -2.91 8.05
N ASP A 119 -13.55 -2.56 9.28
CA ASP A 119 -12.67 -3.40 10.09
C ASP A 119 -13.28 -4.79 10.34
N PRO A 120 -12.69 -5.88 9.83
CA PRO A 120 -13.23 -7.23 9.98
C PRO A 120 -13.32 -7.68 11.44
N ARG A 121 -12.52 -7.10 12.35
CA ARG A 121 -12.56 -7.37 13.79
C ARG A 121 -13.84 -6.86 14.44
N LEU A 122 -14.48 -5.84 13.85
CA LEU A 122 -15.75 -5.26 14.29
C LEU A 122 -16.94 -5.83 13.55
N ASP A 123 -16.75 -6.59 12.46
CA ASP A 123 -17.82 -7.19 11.66
C ASP A 123 -18.47 -8.37 12.42
N GLN A 124 -19.64 -8.11 13.02
CA GLN A 124 -20.37 -9.13 13.77
C GLN A 124 -20.91 -10.27 12.88
N GLU A 125 -21.21 -9.98 11.61
CA GLU A 125 -21.70 -11.00 10.68
C GLU A 125 -20.56 -11.96 10.28
N LEU A 126 -19.38 -11.42 10.00
CA LEU A 126 -18.19 -12.25 9.77
C LEU A 126 -17.91 -13.15 10.96
N ARG A 127 -17.94 -12.60 12.18
CA ARG A 127 -17.72 -13.39 13.41
C ARG A 127 -18.78 -14.47 13.65
N ARG A 128 -20.05 -14.19 13.33
CA ARG A 128 -21.13 -15.19 13.40
C ARG A 128 -20.94 -16.28 12.34
N CYS A 129 -20.52 -15.90 11.14
CA CYS A 129 -20.22 -16.83 10.06
C CYS A 129 -19.10 -17.79 10.46
N LEU A 130 -17.96 -17.26 10.93
CA LEU A 130 -16.81 -18.05 11.36
C LEU A 130 -17.11 -18.99 12.55
N LYS A 131 -18.05 -18.63 13.42
CA LYS A 131 -18.47 -19.48 14.56
C LYS A 131 -19.37 -20.67 14.14
N ARG A 132 -19.86 -20.72 12.92
CA ARG A 132 -20.76 -21.81 12.45
C ARG A 132 -20.00 -23.09 12.06
N SER A 133 -18.68 -23.06 11.99
CA SER A 133 -17.86 -24.25 11.77
C SER A 133 -18.01 -25.20 12.96
N VAL A 134 -18.82 -26.26 12.77
CA VAL A 134 -19.05 -27.25 13.80
C VAL A 134 -17.91 -28.26 13.76
N ILE A 135 -17.11 -28.30 14.83
CA ILE A 135 -16.10 -29.35 15.00
C ILE A 135 -16.83 -30.62 15.47
N PRO A 136 -16.66 -31.77 14.78
CA PRO A 136 -17.24 -33.04 15.22
C PRO A 136 -16.81 -33.39 16.65
N GLN A 137 -17.74 -33.87 17.47
CA GLN A 137 -17.40 -34.32 18.81
C GLN A 137 -17.16 -35.83 18.80
N PRO A 138 -16.11 -36.37 19.48
CA PRO A 138 -15.80 -37.79 19.47
C PRO A 138 -16.97 -38.68 19.93
N GLU A 139 -17.81 -38.12 20.79
CA GLU A 139 -18.97 -38.81 21.42
C GLU A 139 -20.08 -39.12 20.41
N ASP A 140 -20.12 -38.44 19.25
CA ASP A 140 -21.13 -38.62 18.21
C ASP A 140 -20.84 -39.81 17.28
N TYR A 141 -19.66 -40.48 17.44
CA TYR A 141 -19.18 -41.50 16.51
C TYR A 141 -18.94 -42.84 17.22
N LYS A 142 -19.33 -43.93 16.55
CA LYS A 142 -19.19 -45.27 17.12
C LYS A 142 -17.76 -45.81 17.05
N THR A 143 -16.96 -45.34 16.13
CA THR A 143 -15.59 -45.79 15.93
C THR A 143 -14.65 -44.65 15.72
N LEU A 144 -13.37 -44.84 16.12
CA LEU A 144 -12.31 -43.86 15.91
C LEU A 144 -12.09 -43.53 14.40
N GLN A 145 -12.35 -44.52 13.54
CA GLN A 145 -12.21 -44.37 12.09
C GLN A 145 -13.30 -43.45 11.54
N GLU A 146 -14.56 -43.63 11.96
CA GLU A 146 -15.67 -42.75 11.56
C GLU A 146 -15.44 -41.33 12.04
N TYR A 147 -14.95 -41.13 13.28
CA TYR A 147 -14.60 -39.84 13.82
C TYR A 147 -13.49 -39.16 13.00
N LYS A 148 -12.38 -39.86 12.66
CA LYS A 148 -11.31 -39.32 11.83
C LYS A 148 -11.79 -38.85 10.46
N VAL A 149 -12.61 -39.66 9.78
CA VAL A 149 -13.19 -39.27 8.49
C VAL A 149 -14.12 -38.07 8.62
N ALA A 150 -14.88 -37.98 9.70
CA ALA A 150 -15.76 -36.86 9.96
C ALA A 150 -14.97 -35.56 10.25
N VAL A 151 -13.86 -35.64 11.02
CA VAL A 151 -12.96 -34.52 11.27
C VAL A 151 -12.32 -34.03 9.98
N GLU A 152 -11.77 -34.92 9.17
CA GLU A 152 -11.15 -34.57 7.88
C GLU A 152 -12.14 -33.87 6.94
N ARG A 153 -13.39 -34.36 6.85
CA ARG A 153 -14.45 -33.69 6.10
C ARG A 153 -14.81 -32.33 6.68
N ALA A 154 -14.95 -32.25 8.01
CA ALA A 154 -15.28 -31.02 8.69
C ALA A 154 -14.17 -29.95 8.54
N GLU A 155 -12.90 -30.36 8.48
CA GLU A 155 -11.80 -29.45 8.19
C GLU A 155 -11.90 -28.87 6.77
N VAL A 156 -12.16 -29.68 5.74
CA VAL A 156 -12.34 -29.24 4.35
C VAL A 156 -13.56 -28.32 4.23
N ASP A 157 -14.70 -28.71 4.85
CA ASP A 157 -15.93 -27.92 4.82
C ASP A 157 -15.77 -26.60 5.61
N ALA A 158 -14.99 -26.62 6.70
CA ALA A 158 -14.67 -25.44 7.49
C ALA A 158 -13.79 -24.46 6.69
N GLU A 159 -12.79 -24.94 5.97
CA GLU A 159 -11.92 -24.10 5.14
C GLU A 159 -12.73 -23.42 4.03
N ALA A 160 -13.56 -24.16 3.31
CA ALA A 160 -14.46 -23.59 2.30
C ALA A 160 -15.45 -22.58 2.88
N SER A 161 -16.01 -22.88 4.08
CA SER A 161 -16.92 -21.98 4.79
C SER A 161 -16.22 -20.70 5.25
N VAL A 162 -14.99 -20.77 5.74
CA VAL A 162 -14.17 -19.61 6.14
C VAL A 162 -13.89 -18.71 4.96
N GLU A 163 -13.50 -19.28 3.82
CA GLU A 163 -13.27 -18.50 2.59
C GLU A 163 -14.55 -17.81 2.12
N GLN A 164 -15.68 -18.50 2.12
CA GLN A 164 -16.98 -17.90 1.81
C GLN A 164 -17.31 -16.75 2.77
N CYS A 165 -17.12 -16.92 4.09
CA CYS A 165 -17.35 -15.88 5.08
C CYS A 165 -16.49 -14.64 4.81
N HIS A 166 -15.22 -14.82 4.41
CA HIS A 166 -14.32 -13.73 4.08
C HIS A 166 -14.75 -13.01 2.80
N GLU A 167 -15.14 -13.74 1.75
CA GLU A 167 -15.61 -13.13 0.50
C GLU A 167 -16.91 -12.33 0.72
N GLU A 168 -17.85 -12.86 1.51
CA GLU A 168 -19.07 -12.13 1.87
C GLU A 168 -18.75 -10.86 2.67
N ALA A 169 -17.80 -10.92 3.61
CA ALA A 169 -17.36 -9.76 4.38
C ALA A 169 -16.67 -8.71 3.49
N LYS A 170 -15.81 -9.13 2.56
CA LYS A 170 -15.20 -8.22 1.56
C LYS A 170 -16.27 -7.53 0.72
N GLN A 171 -17.29 -8.26 0.25
CA GLN A 171 -18.38 -7.69 -0.54
C GLN A 171 -19.25 -6.71 0.24
N ARG A 172 -19.43 -6.90 1.55
CA ARG A 172 -20.18 -5.96 2.40
C ARG A 172 -19.39 -4.71 2.75
N ASN A 173 -18.08 -4.85 2.92
CA ASN A 173 -17.24 -3.83 3.54
C ASN A 173 -16.33 -3.09 2.56
N TRP A 174 -16.31 -3.45 1.26
CA TRP A 174 -15.36 -2.90 0.28
C TRP A 174 -15.44 -1.39 0.09
N ASN A 175 -16.61 -0.79 0.35
CA ASN A 175 -16.87 0.64 0.17
C ASN A 175 -17.24 1.34 1.49
N ARG A 176 -16.81 0.80 2.63
CA ARG A 176 -17.05 1.44 3.93
C ARG A 176 -16.18 2.68 4.11
N THR A 177 -16.62 3.53 5.05
CA THR A 177 -15.88 4.73 5.40
C THR A 177 -14.59 4.36 6.14
N ALA A 178 -13.49 4.96 5.69
CA ALA A 178 -12.18 4.81 6.32
C ALA A 178 -11.39 6.12 6.24
N TRP A 179 -10.54 6.35 7.21
CA TRP A 179 -9.62 7.50 7.20
C TRP A 179 -8.24 7.02 7.64
N ASP A 180 -7.28 7.19 6.75
CA ASP A 180 -5.88 6.86 6.98
C ASP A 180 -5.03 8.14 6.98
N LEU A 181 -4.07 8.18 7.89
CA LEU A 181 -3.06 9.22 8.01
C LEU A 181 -1.67 8.57 7.98
N GLY A 182 -0.73 9.21 7.31
CA GLY A 182 0.67 8.78 7.29
C GLY A 182 1.63 9.95 7.32
N ALA A 183 2.81 9.70 7.85
CA ALA A 183 3.94 10.63 7.77
C ALA A 183 5.25 9.84 7.72
N ALA A 184 6.24 10.36 6.98
CA ALA A 184 7.58 9.80 6.94
C ALA A 184 8.63 10.90 6.78
N PRO A 185 9.26 11.35 7.88
CA PRO A 185 10.50 12.09 7.82
C PRO A 185 11.64 11.24 7.27
N THR A 186 12.52 11.87 6.51
CA THR A 186 13.67 11.24 5.87
C THR A 186 14.97 11.97 6.20
N TRP A 187 16.04 11.21 6.24
CA TRP A 187 17.41 11.72 6.49
C TRP A 187 18.37 11.06 5.50
N ILE A 188 19.46 11.74 5.25
CA ILE A 188 20.62 11.22 4.51
C ILE A 188 21.86 11.25 5.41
N GLN A 189 22.55 10.11 5.48
CA GLN A 189 23.80 9.96 6.19
C GLN A 189 24.92 9.86 5.17
N LYS A 190 25.72 10.92 5.05
CA LYS A 190 26.84 10.96 4.09
C LYS A 190 27.98 10.07 4.58
N GLN A 191 28.58 9.31 3.66
CA GLN A 191 29.72 8.42 3.89
C GLN A 191 29.49 7.36 5.01
N GLY A 192 28.22 7.09 5.35
CA GLY A 192 27.87 6.09 6.37
C GLY A 192 28.25 6.47 7.81
N THR A 193 28.59 7.74 8.08
CA THR A 193 28.99 8.21 9.41
C THR A 193 27.87 8.97 10.10
N SER A 194 27.60 8.66 11.36
CA SER A 194 26.50 9.29 12.14
C SER A 194 26.63 10.80 12.26
N ASP A 195 27.86 11.29 12.27
CA ASP A 195 28.15 12.74 12.43
C ASP A 195 27.76 13.59 11.20
N GLN A 196 27.40 12.93 10.09
CA GLN A 196 27.03 13.60 8.85
C GLN A 196 25.56 13.35 8.46
N THR A 197 24.73 12.99 9.43
CA THR A 197 23.28 12.83 9.20
C THR A 197 22.64 14.20 8.99
N GLN A 198 21.95 14.37 7.87
CA GLN A 198 21.26 15.60 7.48
C GLN A 198 19.77 15.31 7.21
N TRP A 199 18.94 16.31 7.45
CA TRP A 199 17.54 16.29 7.08
C TRP A 199 17.37 16.19 5.55
N ASN A 200 16.50 15.31 5.09
CA ASN A 200 16.24 15.08 3.67
C ASN A 200 14.73 15.18 3.33
N GLY A 201 13.99 15.91 4.14
CA GLY A 201 12.58 16.18 3.91
C GLY A 201 11.63 15.27 4.68
N ALA A 202 10.33 15.45 4.43
CA ALA A 202 9.27 14.62 4.99
C ALA A 202 8.12 14.49 4.00
N THR A 203 7.43 13.36 4.05
CA THR A 203 6.18 13.17 3.30
C THR A 203 5.03 12.94 4.26
N PHE A 204 3.89 13.55 3.96
CA PHE A 204 2.64 13.41 4.69
C PHE A 204 1.56 12.90 3.74
N TRP A 205 0.73 11.98 4.23
CA TRP A 205 -0.42 11.43 3.49
C TRP A 205 -1.68 11.51 4.33
N SER A 206 -2.78 11.78 3.67
CA SER A 206 -4.13 11.59 4.21
C SER A 206 -5.02 10.99 3.14
N SER A 207 -5.74 9.94 3.46
CA SER A 207 -6.71 9.30 2.56
C SER A 207 -8.02 9.10 3.30
N PHE A 208 -9.08 9.72 2.81
CA PHE A 208 -10.41 9.60 3.36
C PHE A 208 -11.33 8.95 2.33
N ALA A 209 -11.81 7.76 2.64
CA ALA A 209 -12.80 7.04 1.86
C ALA A 209 -14.17 7.19 2.51
N TYR A 210 -15.15 7.67 1.75
CA TYR A 210 -16.52 7.83 2.21
C TYR A 210 -17.43 6.81 1.54
N GLY A 211 -18.04 5.94 2.35
CA GLY A 211 -19.08 5.02 1.91
C GLY A 211 -20.46 5.66 2.00
N PHE A 212 -21.27 5.55 0.95
CA PHE A 212 -22.59 6.18 0.89
C PHE A 212 -23.66 5.40 1.66
N ALA A 213 -23.41 5.07 2.93
CA ALA A 213 -24.31 4.32 3.80
C ALA A 213 -25.70 4.95 3.88
N GLY A 214 -26.76 4.14 3.84
CA GLY A 214 -28.15 4.60 3.92
C GLY A 214 -28.71 5.23 2.63
N THR A 215 -27.96 5.22 1.53
CA THR A 215 -28.41 5.73 0.23
C THR A 215 -28.60 4.61 -0.79
N ALA A 216 -29.20 4.90 -1.95
CA ALA A 216 -29.28 3.95 -3.07
C ALA A 216 -27.89 3.53 -3.59
N LEU A 217 -26.86 4.32 -3.31
CA LEU A 217 -25.46 4.09 -3.71
C LEU A 217 -24.65 3.30 -2.66
N GLU A 218 -25.24 2.97 -1.51
CA GLU A 218 -24.55 2.35 -0.37
C GLU A 218 -23.72 1.12 -0.73
N LYS A 219 -24.26 0.24 -1.59
CA LYS A 219 -23.61 -1.03 -1.94
C LYS A 219 -22.75 -0.95 -3.19
N THR A 220 -22.72 0.19 -3.85
CA THR A 220 -22.15 0.30 -5.20
C THR A 220 -21.18 1.45 -5.38
N SER A 221 -21.00 2.32 -4.39
CA SER A 221 -20.24 3.55 -4.60
C SER A 221 -19.39 3.92 -3.40
N GLN A 222 -18.26 4.58 -3.68
CA GLN A 222 -17.34 5.13 -2.71
C GLN A 222 -16.67 6.37 -3.28
N LEU A 223 -16.54 7.41 -2.46
CA LEU A 223 -15.71 8.58 -2.76
C LEU A 223 -14.41 8.48 -1.95
N VAL A 224 -13.27 8.58 -2.62
CA VAL A 224 -11.96 8.63 -1.98
C VAL A 224 -11.36 10.00 -2.21
N LEU A 225 -10.92 10.66 -1.15
CA LEU A 225 -10.16 11.91 -1.18
C LEU A 225 -8.75 11.60 -0.70
N GLY A 226 -7.74 12.02 -1.44
CA GLY A 226 -6.34 11.81 -1.11
C GLY A 226 -5.55 13.11 -1.11
N LEU A 227 -4.64 13.23 -0.16
CA LEU A 227 -3.69 14.33 -0.05
C LEU A 227 -2.30 13.76 0.23
N ARG A 228 -1.31 14.20 -0.53
CA ARG A 228 0.11 13.93 -0.27
C ARG A 228 0.87 15.25 -0.32
N TYR A 229 1.61 15.55 0.73
CA TYR A 229 2.52 16.69 0.77
C TYR A 229 3.93 16.21 1.06
N GLN A 230 4.86 16.58 0.21
CA GLN A 230 6.29 16.31 0.33
C GLN A 230 6.99 17.63 0.59
N LEU A 231 7.64 17.71 1.74
CA LEU A 231 8.35 18.89 2.21
C LEU A 231 9.84 18.71 1.96
N ASP A 232 10.47 19.71 1.35
CA ASP A 232 11.94 19.85 1.24
C ASP A 232 12.63 18.58 0.70
N GLN A 233 11.97 17.90 -0.24
CA GLN A 233 12.49 16.65 -0.81
C GLN A 233 13.54 16.91 -1.88
N GLU A 234 14.66 16.20 -1.78
CA GLU A 234 15.71 16.22 -2.79
C GLU A 234 15.27 15.46 -4.03
N THR A 235 15.22 16.13 -5.17
CA THR A 235 14.76 15.59 -6.45
C THR A 235 15.87 15.71 -7.50
N PRO A 236 16.11 14.66 -8.32
CA PRO A 236 17.09 14.72 -9.39
C PRO A 236 16.73 15.79 -10.42
N ASP A 237 17.72 16.54 -10.88
CA ASP A 237 17.54 17.52 -11.95
C ASP A 237 17.35 16.80 -13.30
N PRO A 238 16.21 17.00 -14.01
CA PRO A 238 16.00 16.35 -15.29
C PRO A 238 16.95 16.87 -16.40
N ASP A 239 17.50 18.07 -16.22
CA ASP A 239 18.38 18.71 -17.21
C ASP A 239 19.89 18.47 -16.93
N GLN A 240 20.22 18.06 -15.70
CA GLN A 240 21.60 17.83 -15.25
C GLN A 240 21.69 16.54 -14.42
N HIS A 241 22.23 15.48 -15.00
CA HIS A 241 22.18 14.11 -14.46
C HIS A 241 22.77 13.93 -13.05
N ASP A 242 23.66 14.82 -12.60
CA ASP A 242 24.35 14.69 -11.29
C ASP A 242 24.00 15.79 -10.29
N THR A 243 22.93 16.57 -10.58
CA THR A 243 22.51 17.65 -9.69
C THR A 243 21.12 17.36 -9.11
N PHE A 244 20.97 17.75 -7.86
CA PHE A 244 19.71 17.64 -7.13
C PHE A 244 19.26 19.02 -6.71
N PHE A 245 17.97 19.25 -6.70
CA PHE A 245 17.36 20.45 -6.13
C PHE A 245 16.29 20.04 -5.11
N ARG A 246 16.01 20.94 -4.19
CA ARG A 246 14.97 20.74 -3.18
C ARG A 246 13.66 21.31 -3.67
N GLN A 247 12.57 20.58 -3.40
CA GLN A 247 11.23 21.05 -3.77
C GLN A 247 10.18 20.58 -2.77
N ASP A 248 9.15 21.38 -2.66
CA ASP A 248 7.89 21.02 -2.04
C ASP A 248 6.92 20.50 -3.12
N THR A 249 6.19 19.43 -2.82
CA THR A 249 5.20 18.89 -3.73
C THR A 249 3.88 18.65 -3.02
N LEU A 250 2.78 19.17 -3.56
CA LEU A 250 1.44 18.90 -3.08
C LEU A 250 0.66 18.15 -4.16
N LEU A 251 0.15 16.97 -3.82
CA LEU A 251 -0.79 16.21 -4.62
C LEU A 251 -2.12 16.13 -3.87
N ALA A 252 -3.19 16.65 -4.45
CA ALA A 252 -4.55 16.51 -3.93
C ALA A 252 -5.41 15.82 -5.00
N GLY A 253 -6.24 14.86 -4.60
CA GLY A 253 -7.05 14.12 -5.56
C GLY A 253 -8.36 13.61 -4.98
N ALA A 254 -9.26 13.30 -5.90
CA ALA A 254 -10.55 12.68 -5.61
C ALA A 254 -10.82 11.55 -6.60
N ARG A 255 -11.36 10.46 -6.12
CA ARG A 255 -11.80 9.30 -6.91
C ARG A 255 -13.23 8.95 -6.55
N MET A 256 -14.11 8.99 -7.52
CA MET A 256 -15.45 8.40 -7.39
C MET A 256 -15.44 7.03 -8.03
N ARG A 257 -15.75 6.01 -7.23
CA ARG A 257 -15.80 4.61 -7.66
C ARG A 257 -17.23 4.11 -7.60
N VAL A 258 -17.70 3.46 -8.67
CA VAL A 258 -19.04 2.89 -8.78
C VAL A 258 -18.92 1.45 -9.28
N GLY A 259 -19.66 0.53 -8.64
CA GLY A 259 -19.67 -0.88 -9.02
C GLY A 259 -19.70 -1.83 -7.84
N ARG A 260 -19.05 -2.98 -8.02
CA ARG A 260 -18.89 -4.04 -7.01
C ARG A 260 -17.40 -4.40 -6.91
N PRO A 261 -16.97 -5.15 -5.88
CA PRO A 261 -15.58 -5.60 -5.79
C PRO A 261 -15.04 -6.22 -7.08
N ASN A 262 -15.86 -7.01 -7.77
CA ASN A 262 -15.43 -7.75 -8.97
C ASN A 262 -15.51 -6.94 -10.28
N LEU A 263 -16.24 -5.83 -10.29
CA LEU A 263 -16.38 -4.95 -11.45
C LEU A 263 -16.71 -3.54 -10.99
N SER A 264 -15.82 -2.60 -11.24
CA SER A 264 -16.04 -1.20 -10.88
C SER A 264 -15.48 -0.27 -11.94
N VAL A 265 -16.08 0.91 -12.02
CA VAL A 265 -15.62 2.04 -12.83
C VAL A 265 -15.25 3.16 -11.87
N SER A 266 -14.14 3.83 -12.14
CA SER A 266 -13.67 4.97 -11.35
C SER A 266 -13.45 6.18 -12.24
N LEU A 267 -13.87 7.33 -11.72
CA LEU A 267 -13.53 8.65 -12.25
C LEU A 267 -12.55 9.30 -11.27
N ASP A 268 -11.35 9.60 -11.74
CA ASP A 268 -10.27 10.18 -10.97
C ASP A 268 -10.00 11.62 -11.40
N GLY A 269 -9.79 12.51 -10.43
CA GLY A 269 -9.29 13.85 -10.66
C GLY A 269 -8.20 14.16 -9.65
N SER A 270 -7.07 14.73 -10.09
CA SER A 270 -6.00 15.16 -9.19
C SER A 270 -5.36 16.46 -9.64
N TYR A 271 -4.86 17.21 -8.67
CA TYR A 271 -4.09 18.41 -8.82
C TYR A 271 -2.70 18.19 -8.25
N LEU A 272 -1.68 18.53 -9.01
CA LEU A 272 -0.28 18.51 -8.60
C LEU A 272 0.26 19.94 -8.60
N TYR A 273 0.96 20.30 -7.52
CA TYR A 273 1.69 21.55 -7.36
C TYR A 273 3.11 21.24 -6.93
N GLU A 274 4.08 21.82 -7.62
CA GLU A 274 5.51 21.66 -7.37
C GLU A 274 6.13 23.04 -7.15
N ASP A 275 6.85 23.20 -6.05
CA ASP A 275 7.53 24.44 -5.68
C ASP A 275 9.04 24.17 -5.47
N PRO A 276 9.83 24.16 -6.54
CA PRO A 276 11.27 23.98 -6.46
C PRO A 276 11.94 25.26 -5.94
N ALA A 277 12.93 25.09 -5.04
CA ALA A 277 13.60 26.20 -4.36
C ALA A 277 14.26 27.24 -5.30
N ASP A 278 14.76 26.79 -6.47
CA ASP A 278 15.55 27.63 -7.39
C ASP A 278 14.91 27.78 -8.79
N ARG A 279 13.61 27.42 -8.94
CA ARG A 279 12.91 27.43 -10.25
C ARG A 279 11.50 27.96 -10.10
N SER A 280 10.86 28.23 -11.24
CA SER A 280 9.45 28.62 -11.25
C SER A 280 8.55 27.45 -10.81
N THR A 281 7.56 27.77 -10.00
CA THR A 281 6.52 26.85 -9.57
C THR A 281 5.78 26.25 -10.77
N ARG A 282 5.36 24.99 -10.64
CA ARG A 282 4.59 24.28 -11.66
C ARG A 282 3.32 23.73 -11.03
N SER A 283 2.25 23.72 -11.82
CA SER A 283 1.01 23.08 -11.37
C SER A 283 0.27 22.47 -12.55
N GLY A 284 -0.53 21.46 -12.30
CA GLY A 284 -1.33 20.83 -13.33
C GLY A 284 -2.43 19.98 -12.78
N PHE A 285 -3.35 19.65 -13.68
CA PHE A 285 -4.48 18.76 -13.40
C PHE A 285 -4.33 17.48 -14.19
N ARG A 286 -4.82 16.41 -13.57
CA ARG A 286 -4.96 15.11 -14.21
C ARG A 286 -6.37 14.60 -14.00
N GLY A 287 -6.99 14.10 -15.07
CA GLY A 287 -8.25 13.36 -15.02
C GLY A 287 -8.10 11.99 -15.65
N ALA A 288 -8.76 10.98 -15.11
CA ALA A 288 -8.78 9.64 -15.68
C ALA A 288 -10.12 8.95 -15.44
N LEU A 289 -10.52 8.15 -16.42
CA LEU A 289 -11.61 7.19 -16.31
C LEU A 289 -11.01 5.79 -16.40
N SER A 290 -11.26 4.97 -15.41
CA SER A 290 -10.72 3.60 -15.37
C SER A 290 -11.80 2.58 -15.02
N SER A 291 -11.60 1.34 -15.49
CA SER A 291 -12.43 0.20 -15.15
C SER A 291 -11.55 -0.90 -14.57
N ASN A 292 -12.01 -1.48 -13.48
CA ASN A 292 -11.34 -2.56 -12.78
C ASN A 292 -12.26 -3.77 -12.75
N PHE A 293 -11.80 -4.92 -13.26
CA PHE A 293 -12.59 -6.13 -13.27
C PHE A 293 -11.75 -7.37 -12.92
N ARG A 294 -12.40 -8.29 -12.21
CA ARG A 294 -11.82 -9.59 -11.86
C ARG A 294 -12.17 -10.60 -12.94
N ILE A 295 -11.18 -11.30 -13.46
CA ILE A 295 -11.41 -12.42 -14.36
C ILE A 295 -11.96 -13.60 -13.53
N PRO A 296 -13.13 -14.16 -13.87
CA PRO A 296 -13.65 -15.33 -13.19
C PRO A 296 -12.72 -16.53 -13.38
N GLY A 297 -12.51 -17.32 -12.32
CA GLY A 297 -11.67 -18.51 -12.31
C GLY A 297 -10.94 -18.69 -10.98
N ASP A 298 -10.21 -19.79 -10.85
CA ASP A 298 -9.45 -20.16 -9.64
C ASP A 298 -8.26 -19.20 -9.39
N TYR A 299 -7.85 -18.49 -10.43
CA TYR A 299 -6.77 -17.50 -10.34
C TYR A 299 -7.34 -16.12 -10.00
N GLN A 300 -6.81 -15.47 -8.96
CA GLN A 300 -7.18 -14.11 -8.62
C GLN A 300 -6.50 -13.12 -9.57
N VAL A 301 -7.03 -12.99 -10.78
CA VAL A 301 -6.53 -12.05 -11.79
C VAL A 301 -7.44 -10.84 -11.86
N TRP A 302 -6.85 -9.66 -11.68
CA TRP A 302 -7.52 -8.38 -11.82
C TRP A 302 -6.95 -7.63 -13.02
N VAL A 303 -7.83 -7.04 -13.80
CA VAL A 303 -7.45 -6.19 -14.93
C VAL A 303 -7.96 -4.78 -14.67
N ASN A 304 -7.06 -3.81 -14.78
CA ASN A 304 -7.38 -2.40 -14.74
C ASN A 304 -7.08 -1.81 -16.11
N VAL A 305 -8.05 -1.14 -16.71
CA VAL A 305 -7.88 -0.40 -17.96
C VAL A 305 -8.48 1.00 -17.82
N GLY A 306 -7.83 2.00 -18.39
CA GLY A 306 -8.31 3.35 -18.27
C GLY A 306 -7.70 4.27 -19.33
N VAL A 307 -8.30 5.44 -19.45
CA VAL A 307 -7.82 6.56 -20.28
C VAL A 307 -7.84 7.81 -19.45
N GLY A 308 -6.85 8.66 -19.61
CA GLY A 308 -6.78 9.92 -18.90
C GLY A 308 -6.02 10.98 -19.68
N ALA A 309 -6.03 12.19 -19.12
CA ALA A 309 -5.29 13.32 -19.64
C ALA A 309 -4.62 14.10 -18.51
N THR A 310 -3.47 14.68 -18.80
CA THR A 310 -2.75 15.61 -17.93
C THR A 310 -2.64 16.95 -18.64
N VAL A 311 -2.91 18.04 -17.92
CA VAL A 311 -2.90 19.41 -18.42
C VAL A 311 -2.10 20.29 -17.46
N GLY A 312 -1.21 21.15 -17.99
CA GLY A 312 -0.53 22.20 -17.22
C GLY A 312 0.80 21.80 -16.58
N LEU A 313 1.18 20.51 -16.53
CA LEU A 313 2.46 20.04 -16.00
C LEU A 313 3.56 20.07 -17.06
N GLY A 314 4.02 21.25 -17.45
CA GLY A 314 5.06 21.41 -18.45
C GLY A 314 4.51 21.68 -19.85
N SER A 315 5.34 21.53 -20.89
CA SER A 315 5.04 21.96 -22.26
C SER A 315 4.03 21.11 -23.02
N ASP A 316 3.64 19.94 -22.50
CA ASP A 316 2.83 19.00 -23.27
C ASP A 316 1.62 18.49 -22.47
N ASP A 317 0.45 18.93 -22.87
CA ASP A 317 -0.80 18.25 -22.53
C ASP A 317 -0.75 16.82 -23.10
N ARG A 318 -0.94 15.81 -22.26
CA ARG A 318 -0.79 14.42 -22.68
C ARG A 318 -2.05 13.63 -22.41
N VAL A 319 -2.48 12.87 -23.39
CA VAL A 319 -3.45 11.79 -23.22
C VAL A 319 -2.66 10.50 -22.98
N PHE A 320 -3.09 9.71 -22.01
CA PHE A 320 -2.46 8.44 -21.66
C PHE A 320 -3.50 7.33 -21.55
N ILE A 321 -3.04 6.11 -21.79
CA ILE A 321 -3.81 4.89 -21.57
C ILE A 321 -3.20 4.19 -20.36
N LEU A 322 -4.05 3.80 -19.43
CA LEU A 322 -3.69 3.01 -18.26
C LEU A 322 -3.99 1.54 -18.53
N GLY A 323 -3.06 0.68 -18.14
CA GLY A 323 -3.27 -0.75 -18.14
C GLY A 323 -2.46 -1.38 -17.03
N ALA A 324 -3.09 -2.20 -16.18
CA ALA A 324 -2.43 -2.99 -15.18
C ALA A 324 -3.10 -4.35 -15.05
N LEU A 325 -2.28 -5.36 -14.80
CA LEU A 325 -2.72 -6.71 -14.47
C LEU A 325 -2.22 -7.02 -13.05
N LYS A 326 -3.13 -7.44 -12.17
CA LYS A 326 -2.79 -7.88 -10.83
C LYS A 326 -3.05 -9.38 -10.71
N TRP A 327 -2.05 -10.16 -10.39
CA TRP A 327 -2.13 -11.61 -10.22
C TRP A 327 -1.64 -12.01 -8.84
N GLY A 328 -2.42 -12.80 -8.12
CA GLY A 328 -2.01 -13.37 -6.83
C GLY A 328 -1.52 -12.34 -5.80
N GLY A 329 -2.07 -11.11 -5.85
CA GLY A 329 -1.65 -10.02 -4.97
C GLY A 329 -0.55 -9.11 -5.55
N GLN A 330 0.16 -9.51 -6.60
CA GLN A 330 1.14 -8.66 -7.28
C GLN A 330 0.48 -7.85 -8.41
N THR A 331 0.84 -6.58 -8.53
CA THR A 331 0.39 -5.72 -9.63
C THR A 331 1.49 -5.64 -10.68
N ILE A 332 1.18 -6.03 -11.91
CA ILE A 332 2.08 -5.94 -13.06
C ILE A 332 1.53 -4.85 -13.98
N SER A 333 2.30 -3.80 -14.22
CA SER A 333 1.89 -2.73 -15.15
C SER A 333 1.98 -3.19 -16.60
N ALA A 334 1.18 -2.56 -17.47
CA ALA A 334 1.24 -2.84 -18.92
C ALA A 334 2.64 -2.63 -19.49
N SER A 335 3.38 -1.64 -18.99
CA SER A 335 4.76 -1.38 -19.39
C SER A 335 5.72 -2.53 -19.01
N GLN A 336 5.51 -3.16 -17.86
CA GLN A 336 6.31 -4.33 -17.44
C GLN A 336 5.99 -5.55 -18.28
N VAL A 337 4.72 -5.76 -18.65
CA VAL A 337 4.31 -6.87 -19.53
C VAL A 337 4.91 -6.68 -20.93
N VAL A 338 4.81 -5.46 -21.50
CA VAL A 338 5.41 -5.13 -22.80
C VAL A 338 6.94 -5.28 -22.74
N GLY A 339 7.58 -4.79 -21.68
CA GLY A 339 9.03 -4.97 -21.49
C GLY A 339 9.46 -6.43 -21.43
N ALA A 340 8.71 -7.28 -20.73
CA ALA A 340 8.98 -8.71 -20.64
C ALA A 340 8.77 -9.43 -21.99
N LEU A 341 7.73 -9.06 -22.76
CA LEU A 341 7.48 -9.58 -24.10
C LEU A 341 8.58 -9.18 -25.10
N CYS A 342 9.04 -7.92 -25.03
CA CYS A 342 10.15 -7.47 -25.84
C CYS A 342 11.47 -8.16 -25.49
N ALA A 343 11.74 -8.40 -24.22
CA ALA A 343 12.92 -9.15 -23.75
C ALA A 343 12.87 -10.63 -24.15
N ALA A 344 11.68 -11.22 -24.26
CA ALA A 344 11.49 -12.59 -24.71
C ALA A 344 11.57 -12.76 -26.24
N GLY A 345 11.83 -11.70 -27.01
CA GLY A 345 11.97 -11.74 -28.46
C GLY A 345 10.65 -11.88 -29.22
N ALA A 346 9.53 -11.62 -28.58
CA ALA A 346 8.23 -11.59 -29.25
C ALA A 346 8.16 -10.39 -30.20
N ASP A 347 8.12 -10.66 -31.50
CA ASP A 347 8.00 -9.65 -32.55
C ASP A 347 6.54 -9.15 -32.63
N THR A 348 6.16 -8.32 -31.65
CA THR A 348 4.76 -7.84 -31.47
C THR A 348 4.51 -6.50 -32.19
N GLY A 349 5.50 -5.93 -32.89
CA GLY A 349 5.40 -4.60 -33.49
C GLY A 349 5.27 -3.43 -32.50
N ILE A 350 5.25 -3.74 -31.20
CA ILE A 350 5.08 -2.77 -30.09
C ILE A 350 6.43 -2.43 -29.45
N CYS A 351 7.47 -3.24 -29.71
CA CYS A 351 8.78 -3.02 -29.15
C CYS A 351 9.46 -1.79 -29.79
N PRO A 352 9.93 -0.81 -28.98
CA PRO A 352 10.69 0.30 -29.53
C PRO A 352 11.95 -0.25 -30.19
N SER A 353 12.17 0.09 -31.47
CA SER A 353 13.38 -0.26 -32.18
C SER A 353 14.57 0.30 -31.40
N ALA A 354 15.49 -0.58 -30.98
CA ALA A 354 16.76 -0.19 -30.41
C ALA A 354 17.50 0.63 -31.48
N THR A 355 17.41 1.94 -31.41
CA THR A 355 18.31 2.84 -32.15
C THR A 355 19.69 2.63 -31.57
N ARG A 356 20.56 2.04 -32.42
CA ARG A 356 22.00 1.90 -32.19
C ARG A 356 22.68 3.26 -32.12
#